data_497ea32f90f1c4a21970be53dab0fae9
#
_entry.id   497ea32f90f1c4a21970be53dab0fae9
#
_cell.length_a   1.000
_cell.length_b   1.000
_cell.length_c   1.000
_cell.angle_alpha   90.00
_cell.angle_beta   90.00
_cell.angle_gamma   90.00
#
_symmetry.space_group_name_H-M   'P 1'
#
loop_
_entity.id
_entity.type
_entity.pdbx_description
1 polymer ?
#
loop_
_entity_poly.entity_id
_entity_poly.type
_entity_poly.pdbx_seq_one_letter_code
_entity_poly.pdbx_strand_id
1 'polypeptide(L)'
;SATRKARETPTQRLDRLVHATAAPWTGGLSPVSLALALADWAWHLGVSPGRQMELAALGTQLLRDTLRTRDGAGDGTGAADDDPRFRHEAWATWPFSQMRAGFRNSEAFWQEATRVPGMTAHHTDMAQFFARQWLGLLAPANWLPTNPVVLRDVADSSGAHLVKGLQNLMADVTGVATAEDQAQQNRFKVGRDVAITPGKVVHRNHLIELIRYEAQTAKVHPEPVFIIPSWIMKFYILDLSPHNSLVRYLVGQGHTVYMLSWRNPDASDHDLTMDDYLRLGVLDALDAIGRLSPAPEPVHAMGYCLGGTLLSIAAAALAKSHPEPLLGYTRLPALKTLTLLAAQTDFSEPGELGLFIDESQIGFIDNVTHGK
;
A
#
# COMPACT_ATOMS: atom_id res chain seq x y z
N SER A 1 26.58 8.34 -20.93
CA SER A 1 26.27 9.37 -21.95
C SER A 1 24.97 10.03 -21.54
N ALA A 2 25.05 11.30 -21.12
CA ALA A 2 23.89 12.11 -20.79
C ALA A 2 23.01 12.25 -22.07
N THR A 3 21.89 11.57 -22.09
CA THR A 3 20.85 11.75 -23.10
C THR A 3 20.31 13.19 -22.94
N ARG A 4 20.71 14.05 -23.88
CA ARG A 4 20.26 15.44 -23.99
C ARG A 4 18.74 15.43 -24.08
N LYS A 5 18.01 15.75 -22.99
CA LYS A 5 16.55 15.89 -22.99
C LYS A 5 16.18 16.83 -24.13
N ALA A 6 15.43 16.34 -25.13
CA ALA A 6 14.96 17.16 -26.24
C ALA A 6 14.15 18.33 -25.67
N ARG A 7 14.34 19.55 -26.20
CA ARG A 7 13.56 20.71 -25.78
C ARG A 7 12.09 20.47 -26.10
N GLU A 8 11.29 20.48 -25.06
CA GLU A 8 9.84 20.32 -25.10
C GLU A 8 9.20 21.40 -25.98
N THR A 9 8.29 21.00 -26.84
CA THR A 9 7.52 21.93 -27.69
C THR A 9 6.42 22.63 -26.88
N PRO A 10 5.96 23.83 -27.33
CA PRO A 10 4.82 24.51 -26.68
C PRO A 10 3.54 23.68 -26.63
N THR A 11 3.29 22.83 -27.63
CA THR A 11 2.14 21.92 -27.68
C THR A 11 2.23 20.81 -26.63
N GLN A 12 3.40 20.21 -26.45
CA GLN A 12 3.62 19.23 -25.39
C GLN A 12 3.42 19.82 -24.00
N ARG A 13 3.80 21.08 -23.79
CA ARG A 13 3.54 21.80 -22.53
C ARG A 13 2.04 22.00 -22.28
N LEU A 14 1.27 22.30 -23.35
CA LEU A 14 -0.18 22.45 -23.24
C LEU A 14 -0.82 21.12 -22.81
N ASP A 15 -0.47 20.01 -23.46
CA ASP A 15 -1.01 18.69 -23.12
C ASP A 15 -0.70 18.31 -21.68
N ARG A 16 0.54 18.55 -21.22
CA ARG A 16 0.93 18.33 -19.81
C ARG A 16 0.12 19.18 -18.84
N LEU A 17 -0.08 20.45 -19.16
CA LEU A 17 -0.87 21.35 -18.30
C LEU A 17 -2.31 20.82 -18.16
N VAL A 18 -2.91 20.39 -19.26
CA VAL A 18 -4.26 19.81 -19.26
C VAL A 18 -4.31 18.55 -18.40
N HIS A 19 -3.35 17.63 -18.58
CA HIS A 19 -3.30 16.40 -17.79
C HIS A 19 -3.03 16.69 -16.29
N ALA A 20 -2.13 17.62 -15.98
CA ALA A 20 -1.84 17.99 -14.59
C ALA A 20 -3.05 18.65 -13.89
N THR A 21 -3.84 19.47 -14.63
CA THR A 21 -5.06 20.07 -14.07
C THR A 21 -6.20 19.07 -13.94
N ALA A 22 -6.26 18.03 -14.77
CA ALA A 22 -7.26 16.96 -14.68
C ALA A 22 -6.94 15.94 -13.57
N ALA A 23 -5.68 15.73 -13.22
CA ALA A 23 -5.23 14.70 -12.28
C ALA A 23 -5.91 14.71 -10.90
N PRO A 24 -6.15 15.87 -10.24
CA PRO A 24 -6.88 15.90 -8.97
C PRO A 24 -8.31 15.37 -9.08
N TRP A 25 -8.96 15.58 -10.23
CA TRP A 25 -10.34 15.15 -10.47
C TRP A 25 -10.47 13.66 -10.82
N THR A 26 -9.42 13.07 -11.34
CA THR A 26 -9.37 11.66 -11.73
C THR A 26 -8.66 10.79 -10.68
N GLY A 27 -8.23 11.38 -9.55
CA GLY A 27 -7.43 10.66 -8.53
C GLY A 27 -6.06 10.20 -9.05
N GLY A 28 -5.51 10.86 -10.09
CA GLY A 28 -4.25 10.48 -10.72
C GLY A 28 -4.37 9.32 -11.72
N LEU A 29 -5.60 8.90 -12.03
CA LEU A 29 -5.85 7.84 -13.01
C LEU A 29 -6.07 8.43 -14.42
N SER A 30 -5.55 7.75 -15.44
CA SER A 30 -5.80 8.12 -16.82
C SER A 30 -7.28 7.90 -17.18
N PRO A 31 -8.03 8.96 -17.53
CA PRO A 31 -9.42 8.81 -17.94
C PRO A 31 -9.56 8.00 -19.24
N VAL A 32 -8.52 8.00 -20.07
CA VAL A 32 -8.50 7.25 -21.35
C VAL A 32 -8.44 5.75 -21.08
N SER A 33 -7.59 5.29 -20.16
CA SER A 33 -7.47 3.88 -19.81
C SER A 33 -8.80 3.30 -19.33
N LEU A 34 -9.47 4.00 -18.41
CA LEU A 34 -10.80 3.58 -17.93
C LEU A 34 -11.85 3.60 -19.03
N ALA A 35 -11.85 4.66 -19.88
CA ALA A 35 -12.81 4.77 -20.98
C ALA A 35 -12.65 3.63 -22.00
N LEU A 36 -11.42 3.22 -22.31
CA LEU A 36 -11.16 2.09 -23.20
C LEU A 36 -11.66 0.77 -22.63
N ALA A 37 -11.44 0.51 -21.34
CA ALA A 37 -11.96 -0.70 -20.68
C ALA A 37 -13.50 -0.74 -20.68
N LEU A 38 -14.16 0.39 -20.40
CA LEU A 38 -15.62 0.49 -20.44
C LEU A 38 -16.17 0.36 -21.86
N ALA A 39 -15.50 0.94 -22.88
CA ALA A 39 -15.88 0.80 -24.27
C ALA A 39 -15.75 -0.66 -24.74
N ASP A 40 -14.65 -1.33 -24.40
CA ASP A 40 -14.43 -2.73 -24.73
C ASP A 40 -15.55 -3.60 -24.14
N TRP A 41 -15.90 -3.41 -22.87
CA TRP A 41 -17.01 -4.06 -22.22
C TRP A 41 -18.35 -3.79 -22.92
N ALA A 42 -18.69 -2.53 -23.19
CA ALA A 42 -19.96 -2.15 -23.76
C ALA A 42 -20.16 -2.68 -25.17
N TRP A 43 -19.12 -2.63 -26.01
CA TRP A 43 -19.19 -3.15 -27.37
C TRP A 43 -19.34 -4.68 -27.41
N HIS A 44 -18.53 -5.41 -26.63
CA HIS A 44 -18.64 -6.86 -26.59
C HIS A 44 -19.97 -7.33 -26.01
N LEU A 45 -20.47 -6.68 -24.97
CA LEU A 45 -21.80 -6.98 -24.43
C LEU A 45 -22.90 -6.64 -25.45
N GLY A 46 -22.80 -5.48 -26.16
CA GLY A 46 -23.77 -5.02 -27.15
C GLY A 46 -23.94 -5.99 -28.32
N VAL A 47 -22.88 -6.66 -28.73
CA VAL A 47 -22.92 -7.65 -29.82
C VAL A 47 -23.09 -9.10 -29.36
N SER A 48 -23.33 -9.33 -28.05
CA SER A 48 -23.47 -10.65 -27.44
C SER A 48 -24.90 -10.90 -26.89
N PRO A 49 -25.91 -11.11 -27.74
CA PRO A 49 -27.31 -11.26 -27.29
C PRO A 49 -27.52 -12.44 -26.34
N GLY A 50 -26.79 -13.54 -26.53
CA GLY A 50 -26.84 -14.67 -25.60
C GLY A 50 -26.41 -14.27 -24.19
N ARG A 51 -25.29 -13.54 -24.06
CA ARG A 51 -24.81 -13.05 -22.74
C ARG A 51 -25.80 -12.06 -22.12
N GLN A 52 -26.41 -11.18 -22.92
CA GLN A 52 -27.48 -10.28 -22.43
C GLN A 52 -28.66 -11.05 -21.87
N MET A 53 -29.09 -12.15 -22.51
CA MET A 53 -30.19 -12.99 -22.02
C MET A 53 -29.80 -13.72 -20.72
N GLU A 54 -28.60 -14.25 -20.63
CA GLU A 54 -28.08 -14.86 -19.39
C GLU A 54 -28.09 -13.87 -18.22
N LEU A 55 -27.59 -12.66 -18.46
CA LEU A 55 -27.56 -11.59 -17.45
C LEU A 55 -28.98 -11.13 -17.05
N ALA A 56 -29.90 -11.04 -17.99
CA ALA A 56 -31.30 -10.73 -17.72
C ALA A 56 -31.97 -11.82 -16.85
N ALA A 57 -31.70 -13.09 -17.14
CA ALA A 57 -32.19 -14.21 -16.34
C ALA A 57 -31.60 -14.19 -14.92
N LEU A 58 -30.26 -13.99 -14.81
CA LEU A 58 -29.56 -13.85 -13.53
C LEU A 58 -30.15 -12.69 -12.72
N GLY A 59 -30.25 -11.51 -13.31
CA GLY A 59 -30.82 -10.32 -12.65
C GLY A 59 -32.24 -10.55 -12.14
N THR A 60 -33.05 -11.23 -12.93
CA THR A 60 -34.42 -11.59 -12.52
C THR A 60 -34.44 -12.58 -11.35
N GLN A 61 -33.54 -13.56 -11.35
CA GLN A 61 -33.39 -14.50 -10.25
C GLN A 61 -32.96 -13.78 -8.97
N LEU A 62 -31.86 -13.01 -9.02
CA LEU A 62 -31.32 -12.30 -7.86
C LEU A 62 -32.31 -11.29 -7.27
N LEU A 63 -33.09 -10.61 -8.13
CA LEU A 63 -34.19 -9.74 -7.66
C LEU A 63 -35.27 -10.53 -6.90
N ARG A 64 -35.68 -11.67 -7.42
CA ARG A 64 -36.66 -12.54 -6.73
C ARG A 64 -36.11 -13.00 -5.36
N ASP A 65 -34.83 -13.36 -5.30
CA ASP A 65 -34.20 -13.81 -4.07
C ASP A 65 -34.13 -12.69 -3.05
N THR A 66 -33.79 -11.47 -3.48
CA THR A 66 -33.83 -10.25 -2.63
C THR A 66 -35.27 -10.03 -2.05
N LEU A 67 -36.30 -10.10 -2.90
CA LEU A 67 -37.68 -9.87 -2.47
C LEU A 67 -38.24 -10.97 -1.54
N ARG A 68 -37.66 -12.16 -1.60
CA ARG A 68 -38.02 -13.29 -0.73
C ARG A 68 -37.32 -13.27 0.64
N THR A 69 -36.29 -12.47 0.78
CA THR A 69 -35.56 -12.34 2.04
C THR A 69 -36.48 -11.75 3.11
N ARG A 70 -36.70 -12.48 4.21
CA ARG A 70 -37.50 -12.09 5.37
C ARG A 70 -36.63 -11.97 6.61
N ASP A 71 -37.18 -11.38 7.66
CA ASP A 71 -36.51 -11.27 8.96
C ASP A 71 -36.07 -12.65 9.47
N GLY A 72 -34.85 -12.76 9.90
CA GLY A 72 -34.27 -13.98 10.44
C GLY A 72 -34.01 -15.11 9.42
N ALA A 73 -34.44 -14.94 8.18
CA ALA A 73 -34.04 -15.81 7.09
C ALA A 73 -32.69 -15.41 6.54
N GLY A 74 -31.63 -15.63 7.30
CA GLY A 74 -30.37 -15.99 6.68
C GLY A 74 -30.64 -17.17 5.77
N ASP A 75 -29.99 -17.30 4.66
CA ASP A 75 -30.06 -18.35 3.63
C ASP A 75 -29.91 -19.80 4.15
N GLY A 76 -30.42 -20.09 5.34
CA GLY A 76 -30.47 -21.41 5.94
C GLY A 76 -29.15 -22.01 6.39
N THR A 77 -28.03 -21.33 6.19
CA THR A 77 -26.71 -21.87 6.50
C THR A 77 -26.21 -21.51 7.90
N GLY A 78 -26.88 -20.60 8.63
CA GLY A 78 -26.45 -20.18 9.97
C GLY A 78 -25.02 -19.59 10.00
N ALA A 79 -24.39 -19.47 8.85
CA ALA A 79 -23.09 -18.86 8.71
C ALA A 79 -23.24 -17.34 8.88
N ALA A 80 -22.50 -16.77 9.81
CA ALA A 80 -22.31 -15.32 9.86
C ALA A 80 -21.84 -14.85 8.48
N ASP A 81 -22.45 -13.78 7.97
CA ASP A 81 -21.98 -13.18 6.71
C ASP A 81 -20.47 -12.95 6.83
N ASP A 82 -19.69 -13.55 5.93
CA ASP A 82 -18.23 -13.41 5.93
C ASP A 82 -17.80 -11.96 5.68
N ASP A 83 -18.71 -11.14 5.18
CA ASP A 83 -18.48 -9.72 4.95
C ASP A 83 -18.51 -8.93 6.28
N PRO A 84 -17.39 -8.36 6.72
CA PRO A 84 -17.34 -7.62 7.97
C PRO A 84 -18.30 -6.43 8.04
N ARG A 85 -18.76 -5.90 6.90
CA ARG A 85 -19.72 -4.78 6.84
C ARG A 85 -21.10 -5.15 7.41
N PHE A 86 -21.47 -6.44 7.35
CA PHE A 86 -22.81 -6.92 7.68
C PHE A 86 -22.86 -7.91 8.85
N ARG A 87 -21.78 -8.07 9.61
CA ARG A 87 -21.68 -9.03 10.74
C ARG A 87 -22.57 -8.70 11.92
N HIS A 88 -22.93 -7.44 12.09
CA HIS A 88 -23.73 -7.03 13.24
C HIS A 88 -25.18 -7.54 13.11
N GLU A 89 -25.75 -8.05 14.20
CA GLU A 89 -27.11 -8.64 14.25
C GLU A 89 -28.22 -7.71 13.74
N ALA A 90 -28.06 -6.40 13.85
CA ALA A 90 -29.02 -5.41 13.38
C ALA A 90 -29.31 -5.54 11.87
N TRP A 91 -28.39 -6.09 11.07
CA TRP A 91 -28.60 -6.36 9.66
C TRP A 91 -29.55 -7.52 9.38
N ALA A 92 -29.95 -8.30 10.40
CA ALA A 92 -30.92 -9.39 10.24
C ALA A 92 -32.39 -8.93 10.26
N THR A 93 -32.66 -7.67 10.63
CA THR A 93 -34.03 -7.13 10.74
C THR A 93 -34.44 -6.39 9.47
N TRP A 94 -35.74 -6.44 9.16
CA TRP A 94 -36.33 -5.69 8.06
C TRP A 94 -36.27 -4.15 8.37
N PRO A 95 -35.99 -3.25 7.41
CA PRO A 95 -35.69 -3.49 5.98
C PRO A 95 -34.22 -3.80 5.68
N PHE A 96 -33.33 -3.81 6.68
CA PHE A 96 -31.88 -3.92 6.53
C PHE A 96 -31.46 -5.29 6.01
N SER A 97 -32.18 -6.36 6.37
CA SER A 97 -31.97 -7.70 5.83
C SER A 97 -32.15 -7.73 4.31
N GLN A 98 -33.17 -7.05 3.79
CA GLN A 98 -33.41 -6.93 2.35
C GLN A 98 -32.37 -6.02 1.67
N MET A 99 -31.97 -4.92 2.31
CA MET A 99 -30.91 -4.03 1.78
C MET A 99 -29.58 -4.77 1.66
N ARG A 100 -29.21 -5.56 2.68
CA ARG A 100 -28.03 -6.43 2.64
C ARG A 100 -28.11 -7.43 1.50
N ALA A 101 -29.22 -8.17 1.41
CA ALA A 101 -29.41 -9.17 0.37
C ALA A 101 -29.37 -8.54 -1.04
N GLY A 102 -30.04 -7.42 -1.25
CA GLY A 102 -30.01 -6.69 -2.51
C GLY A 102 -28.63 -6.20 -2.88
N PHE A 103 -27.86 -5.72 -1.93
CA PHE A 103 -26.49 -5.31 -2.16
C PHE A 103 -25.58 -6.49 -2.54
N ARG A 104 -25.64 -7.61 -1.80
CA ARG A 104 -24.88 -8.83 -2.12
C ARG A 104 -25.25 -9.40 -3.47
N ASN A 105 -26.53 -9.41 -3.80
CA ASN A 105 -27.02 -9.82 -5.13
C ASN A 105 -26.54 -8.88 -6.24
N SER A 106 -26.43 -7.58 -5.95
CA SER A 106 -25.84 -6.61 -6.89
C SER A 106 -24.35 -6.87 -7.11
N GLU A 107 -23.60 -7.19 -6.07
CA GLU A 107 -22.18 -7.60 -6.20
C GLU A 107 -22.05 -8.85 -7.09
N ALA A 108 -22.85 -9.88 -6.83
CA ALA A 108 -22.87 -11.11 -7.63
C ALA A 108 -23.24 -10.84 -9.09
N PHE A 109 -24.25 -9.98 -9.34
CA PHE A 109 -24.64 -9.59 -10.69
C PHE A 109 -23.50 -8.91 -11.44
N TRP A 110 -22.89 -7.89 -10.85
CA TRP A 110 -21.82 -7.13 -11.52
C TRP A 110 -20.55 -7.93 -11.70
N GLN A 111 -20.25 -8.87 -10.79
CA GLN A 111 -19.13 -9.80 -10.97
C GLN A 111 -19.30 -10.62 -12.26
N GLU A 112 -20.54 -11.05 -12.57
CA GLU A 112 -20.84 -11.75 -13.81
C GLU A 112 -20.99 -10.80 -15.00
N ALA A 113 -21.62 -9.64 -14.83
CA ALA A 113 -21.86 -8.70 -15.90
C ALA A 113 -20.58 -8.10 -16.52
N THR A 114 -19.51 -8.02 -15.75
CA THR A 114 -18.20 -7.55 -16.22
C THR A 114 -17.39 -8.60 -16.96
N ARG A 115 -17.81 -9.87 -16.92
CA ARG A 115 -17.16 -10.99 -17.65
C ARG A 115 -17.86 -11.22 -18.98
N VAL A 116 -17.44 -10.52 -20.01
CA VAL A 116 -18.02 -10.66 -21.36
C VAL A 116 -17.00 -11.32 -22.28
N PRO A 117 -17.37 -12.41 -22.99
CA PRO A 117 -16.48 -13.05 -23.95
C PRO A 117 -15.99 -12.08 -25.03
N GLY A 118 -14.71 -12.14 -25.36
CA GLY A 118 -14.10 -11.29 -26.39
C GLY A 118 -13.33 -10.08 -25.85
N MET A 119 -13.60 -9.66 -24.63
CA MET A 119 -12.81 -8.63 -23.95
C MET A 119 -11.36 -9.07 -23.73
N THR A 120 -10.44 -8.12 -23.67
CA THR A 120 -9.08 -8.42 -23.21
C THR A 120 -9.09 -8.76 -21.70
N ALA A 121 -8.17 -9.60 -21.25
CA ALA A 121 -8.06 -9.95 -19.82
C ALA A 121 -7.88 -8.69 -18.97
N HIS A 122 -6.98 -7.79 -19.38
CA HIS A 122 -6.74 -6.53 -18.67
C HIS A 122 -7.99 -5.64 -18.53
N HIS A 123 -8.76 -5.47 -19.59
CA HIS A 123 -10.01 -4.69 -19.53
C HIS A 123 -11.09 -5.40 -18.70
N THR A 124 -11.14 -6.73 -18.71
CA THR A 124 -12.04 -7.50 -17.85
C THR A 124 -11.73 -7.25 -16.38
N ASP A 125 -10.46 -7.35 -16.00
CA ASP A 125 -10.00 -7.14 -14.62
C ASP A 125 -10.22 -5.68 -14.18
N MET A 126 -9.96 -4.71 -15.06
CA MET A 126 -10.28 -3.30 -14.81
C MET A 126 -11.79 -3.10 -14.57
N ALA A 127 -12.65 -3.63 -15.46
CA ALA A 127 -14.09 -3.49 -15.34
C ALA A 127 -14.60 -4.12 -14.03
N GLN A 128 -14.09 -5.29 -13.64
CA GLN A 128 -14.42 -5.93 -12.36
C GLN A 128 -13.95 -5.10 -11.17
N PHE A 129 -12.72 -4.60 -11.21
CA PHE A 129 -12.17 -3.78 -10.14
C PHE A 129 -13.02 -2.52 -9.92
N PHE A 130 -13.29 -1.76 -10.97
CA PHE A 130 -14.06 -0.52 -10.85
C PHE A 130 -15.52 -0.78 -10.47
N ALA A 131 -16.15 -1.83 -11.01
CA ALA A 131 -17.49 -2.22 -10.58
C ALA A 131 -17.54 -2.52 -9.08
N ARG A 132 -16.57 -3.27 -8.56
CA ARG A 132 -16.44 -3.57 -7.12
C ARG A 132 -16.21 -2.30 -6.29
N GLN A 133 -15.35 -1.36 -6.76
CA GLN A 133 -15.12 -0.10 -6.04
C GLN A 133 -16.39 0.76 -5.98
N TRP A 134 -17.12 0.91 -7.09
CA TRP A 134 -18.36 1.67 -7.13
C TRP A 134 -19.44 1.03 -6.25
N LEU A 135 -19.60 -0.29 -6.31
CA LEU A 135 -20.53 -1.00 -5.41
C LEU A 135 -20.12 -0.83 -3.95
N GLY A 136 -18.83 -0.95 -3.64
CA GLY A 136 -18.31 -0.70 -2.30
C GLY A 136 -18.67 0.69 -1.78
N LEU A 137 -18.54 1.73 -2.61
CA LEU A 137 -18.95 3.10 -2.27
C LEU A 137 -20.45 3.20 -2.00
N LEU A 138 -21.28 2.50 -2.78
CA LEU A 138 -22.74 2.48 -2.67
C LEU A 138 -23.26 1.49 -1.62
N ALA A 139 -22.37 0.78 -0.91
CA ALA A 139 -22.78 -0.18 0.10
C ALA A 139 -23.69 0.46 1.17
N PRO A 140 -24.82 -0.16 1.54
CA PRO A 140 -25.74 0.42 2.51
C PRO A 140 -25.12 0.63 3.90
N ALA A 141 -24.03 -0.07 4.20
CA ALA A 141 -23.24 0.13 5.42
C ALA A 141 -22.54 1.49 5.50
N ASN A 142 -22.34 2.18 4.36
CA ASN A 142 -21.63 3.46 4.31
C ASN A 142 -22.55 4.68 4.52
N TRP A 143 -23.86 4.47 4.53
CA TRP A 143 -24.80 5.59 4.52
C TRP A 143 -25.65 5.60 5.80
N LEU A 144 -25.75 6.78 6.44
CA LEU A 144 -26.50 6.95 7.69
C LEU A 144 -27.91 6.36 7.66
N PRO A 145 -28.76 6.65 6.64
CA PRO A 145 -30.16 6.17 6.66
C PRO A 145 -30.31 4.67 6.40
N THR A 146 -29.25 4.00 5.93
CA THR A 146 -29.31 2.58 5.56
C THR A 146 -28.44 1.69 6.45
N ASN A 147 -27.69 2.28 7.39
CA ASN A 147 -26.86 1.52 8.33
C ASN A 147 -27.58 1.38 9.68
N PRO A 148 -28.08 0.19 10.04
CA PRO A 148 -28.84 -0.02 11.28
C PRO A 148 -27.99 0.17 12.55
N VAL A 149 -26.68 -0.06 12.49
CA VAL A 149 -25.77 0.13 13.63
C VAL A 149 -25.64 1.63 13.92
N VAL A 150 -25.37 2.42 12.87
CA VAL A 150 -25.24 3.87 13.00
C VAL A 150 -26.58 4.51 13.44
N LEU A 151 -27.72 4.02 12.92
CA LEU A 151 -29.04 4.50 13.35
C LEU A 151 -29.31 4.22 14.84
N ARG A 152 -28.89 3.08 15.36
CA ARG A 152 -28.96 2.81 16.82
C ARG A 152 -28.07 3.80 17.59
N ASP A 153 -26.82 3.97 17.16
CA ASP A 153 -25.90 4.90 17.82
C ASP A 153 -26.43 6.35 17.82
N VAL A 154 -27.09 6.76 16.72
CA VAL A 154 -27.77 8.06 16.66
C VAL A 154 -28.88 8.16 17.73
N ALA A 155 -29.69 7.12 17.84
CA ALA A 155 -30.77 7.09 18.83
C ALA A 155 -30.22 7.10 20.26
N ASP A 156 -29.25 6.25 20.56
CA ASP A 156 -28.67 6.07 21.89
C ASP A 156 -27.91 7.33 22.37
N SER A 157 -27.21 8.00 21.45
CA SER A 157 -26.47 9.24 21.74
C SER A 157 -27.29 10.51 21.58
N SER A 158 -28.58 10.41 21.21
CA SER A 158 -29.40 11.57 20.83
C SER A 158 -28.72 12.45 19.76
N GLY A 159 -27.98 11.84 18.85
CA GLY A 159 -27.27 12.50 17.75
C GLY A 159 -25.95 13.16 18.12
N ALA A 160 -25.47 13.04 19.35
CA ALA A 160 -24.24 13.73 19.80
C ALA A 160 -23.00 13.34 18.96
N HIS A 161 -22.90 12.09 18.54
CA HIS A 161 -21.77 11.65 17.70
C HIS A 161 -21.81 12.25 16.28
N LEU A 162 -22.97 12.59 15.73
CA LEU A 162 -23.08 13.30 14.45
C LEU A 162 -22.53 14.72 14.55
N VAL A 163 -22.82 15.40 15.67
CA VAL A 163 -22.27 16.74 15.95
C VAL A 163 -20.76 16.66 16.06
N LYS A 164 -20.24 15.67 16.79
CA LYS A 164 -18.79 15.45 16.90
C LYS A 164 -18.16 15.12 15.53
N GLY A 165 -18.80 14.29 14.72
CA GLY A 165 -18.37 13.97 13.37
C GLY A 165 -18.29 15.19 12.46
N LEU A 166 -19.31 16.08 12.53
CA LEU A 166 -19.29 17.33 11.79
C LEU A 166 -18.15 18.28 12.27
N GLN A 167 -17.91 18.35 13.57
CA GLN A 167 -16.79 19.12 14.11
C GLN A 167 -15.44 18.62 13.60
N ASN A 168 -15.25 17.30 13.58
CA ASN A 168 -14.04 16.68 13.04
C ASN A 168 -13.88 16.98 11.54
N LEU A 169 -14.95 16.82 10.75
CA LEU A 169 -14.93 17.17 9.32
C LEU A 169 -14.55 18.64 9.09
N MET A 170 -15.14 19.54 9.87
CA MET A 170 -14.80 20.96 9.77
C MET A 170 -13.33 21.23 10.14
N ALA A 171 -12.81 20.56 11.17
CA ALA A 171 -11.40 20.65 11.54
C ALA A 171 -10.49 20.18 10.41
N ASP A 172 -10.81 19.03 9.77
CA ASP A 172 -10.06 18.49 8.63
C ASP A 172 -10.07 19.45 7.42
N VAL A 173 -11.24 19.98 7.07
CA VAL A 173 -11.39 20.90 5.92
C VAL A 173 -10.69 22.24 6.17
N THR A 174 -10.73 22.76 7.38
CA THR A 174 -10.13 24.06 7.72
C THR A 174 -8.65 23.96 8.09
N GLY A 175 -8.14 22.75 8.31
CA GLY A 175 -6.77 22.50 8.79
C GLY A 175 -6.54 22.98 10.24
N VAL A 176 -7.62 23.28 10.96
CA VAL A 176 -7.55 23.68 12.38
C VAL A 176 -7.62 22.41 13.22
N ALA A 177 -6.47 21.96 13.72
CA ALA A 177 -6.42 20.82 14.61
C ALA A 177 -7.26 21.05 15.88
N THR A 178 -8.12 20.09 16.23
CA THR A 178 -8.86 20.13 17.48
C THR A 178 -7.92 19.95 18.68
N ALA A 179 -8.35 20.31 19.86
CA ALA A 179 -7.57 20.07 21.09
C ALA A 179 -7.29 18.57 21.30
N GLU A 180 -8.20 17.68 20.87
CA GLU A 180 -8.02 16.23 20.88
C GLU A 180 -6.95 15.79 19.87
N ASP A 181 -6.92 16.37 18.65
CA ASP A 181 -5.91 16.07 17.64
C ASP A 181 -4.52 16.51 18.10
N GLN A 182 -4.41 17.69 18.71
CA GLN A 182 -3.15 18.17 19.28
C GLN A 182 -2.68 17.28 20.44
N ALA A 183 -3.59 16.81 21.29
CA ALA A 183 -3.27 15.86 22.35
C ALA A 183 -2.82 14.50 21.80
N GLN A 184 -3.45 14.01 20.72
CA GLN A 184 -3.06 12.77 20.05
C GLN A 184 -1.74 12.90 19.30
N GLN A 185 -1.48 13.99 18.58
CA GLN A 185 -0.18 14.25 17.92
C GLN A 185 0.98 14.28 18.92
N ASN A 186 0.73 14.78 20.15
CA ASN A 186 1.72 14.81 21.22
C ASN A 186 1.83 13.49 22.00
N ARG A 187 0.94 12.54 21.76
CA ARG A 187 0.88 11.27 22.52
C ARG A 187 2.05 10.36 22.22
N PHE A 188 2.51 10.30 20.95
CA PHE A 188 3.60 9.43 20.52
C PHE A 188 4.86 10.24 20.20
N LYS A 189 5.89 10.07 21.01
CA LYS A 189 7.20 10.71 20.78
C LYS A 189 8.23 9.63 20.44
N VAL A 190 8.97 9.86 19.34
CA VAL A 190 10.10 9.01 18.94
C VAL A 190 11.16 9.01 20.07
N GLY A 191 11.65 7.83 20.40
CA GLY A 191 12.60 7.63 21.49
C GLY A 191 11.98 7.52 22.90
N ARG A 192 10.66 7.77 23.05
CA ARG A 192 9.93 7.62 24.31
C ARG A 192 8.80 6.60 24.20
N ASP A 193 7.96 6.71 23.20
CA ASP A 193 6.75 5.89 23.02
C ASP A 193 6.90 4.94 21.81
N VAL A 194 7.65 5.36 20.80
CA VAL A 194 8.03 4.58 19.63
C VAL A 194 9.54 4.68 19.42
N ALA A 195 10.16 3.72 18.75
CA ALA A 195 11.60 3.63 18.54
C ALA A 195 12.38 3.70 19.87
N ILE A 196 11.93 2.94 20.88
CA ILE A 196 12.47 3.05 22.24
C ILE A 196 13.66 2.12 22.51
N THR A 197 13.96 1.19 21.61
CA THR A 197 15.13 0.30 21.80
C THR A 197 16.41 1.14 21.72
N PRO A 198 17.26 1.12 22.77
CA PRO A 198 18.45 1.95 22.81
C PRO A 198 19.40 1.64 21.65
N GLY A 199 19.90 2.68 21.01
CA GLY A 199 20.84 2.58 19.89
C GLY A 199 21.54 3.89 19.60
N LYS A 200 22.56 3.83 18.74
CA LYS A 200 23.35 4.99 18.31
C LYS A 200 23.56 4.96 16.81
N VAL A 201 23.54 6.13 16.18
CA VAL A 201 23.96 6.29 14.79
C VAL A 201 25.47 6.10 14.75
N VAL A 202 25.94 5.09 14.02
CA VAL A 202 27.37 4.73 13.89
C VAL A 202 27.98 5.11 12.54
N HIS A 203 27.12 5.39 11.55
CA HIS A 203 27.52 5.90 10.25
C HIS A 203 26.40 6.77 9.66
N ARG A 204 26.78 7.77 8.87
CA ARG A 204 25.86 8.67 8.17
C ARG A 204 26.45 9.11 6.84
N ASN A 205 25.62 9.18 5.83
CA ASN A 205 25.89 9.85 4.57
C ASN A 205 24.70 10.72 4.15
N HIS A 206 24.64 11.17 2.89
CA HIS A 206 23.54 12.00 2.39
C HIS A 206 22.17 11.28 2.45
N LEU A 207 22.14 9.96 2.23
CA LEU A 207 20.90 9.20 2.04
C LEU A 207 20.48 8.40 3.27
N ILE A 208 21.42 8.01 4.14
CA ILE A 208 21.16 7.11 5.26
C ILE A 208 21.80 7.54 6.57
N GLU A 209 21.21 7.06 7.66
CA GLU A 209 21.84 6.86 8.95
C GLU A 209 21.84 5.37 9.28
N LEU A 210 22.97 4.82 9.70
CA LEU A 210 23.10 3.46 10.18
C LEU A 210 23.03 3.45 11.71
N ILE A 211 21.98 2.85 12.26
CA ILE A 211 21.78 2.73 13.69
C ILE A 211 22.32 1.37 14.14
N ARG A 212 23.18 1.36 15.17
CA ARG A 212 23.56 0.16 15.91
C ARG A 212 22.83 0.16 17.24
N TYR A 213 22.07 -0.89 17.52
CA TYR A 213 21.36 -1.05 18.79
C TYR A 213 22.29 -1.57 19.88
N GLU A 214 22.03 -1.14 21.12
CA GLU A 214 22.82 -1.54 22.29
C GLU A 214 22.47 -2.98 22.68
N ALA A 215 23.52 -3.76 23.02
CA ALA A 215 23.34 -5.14 23.47
C ALA A 215 22.53 -5.18 24.78
N GLN A 216 21.57 -6.08 24.85
CA GLN A 216 20.75 -6.32 26.05
C GLN A 216 21.12 -7.63 26.77
N THR A 217 22.15 -8.31 26.28
CA THR A 217 22.68 -9.56 26.86
C THR A 217 24.17 -9.41 27.16
N ALA A 218 24.66 -10.18 28.12
CA ALA A 218 26.07 -10.14 28.51
C ALA A 218 27.05 -10.64 27.43
N LYS A 219 26.56 -11.47 26.53
CA LYS A 219 27.28 -11.97 25.34
C LYS A 219 26.39 -11.84 24.13
N VAL A 220 26.98 -11.58 22.97
CA VAL A 220 26.29 -11.48 21.69
C VAL A 220 26.83 -12.52 20.72
N HIS A 221 26.00 -12.89 19.73
CA HIS A 221 26.42 -13.70 18.61
C HIS A 221 27.46 -12.94 17.78
N PRO A 222 28.46 -13.63 17.19
CA PRO A 222 29.50 -12.96 16.40
C PRO A 222 28.93 -12.29 15.14
N GLU A 223 28.01 -12.96 14.45
CA GLU A 223 27.42 -12.46 13.22
C GLU A 223 26.27 -11.46 13.51
N PRO A 224 26.38 -10.22 13.02
CA PRO A 224 25.34 -9.24 13.25
C PRO A 224 24.15 -9.44 12.30
N VAL A 225 23.00 -8.92 12.71
CA VAL A 225 21.80 -8.78 11.87
C VAL A 225 21.76 -7.36 11.30
N PHE A 226 21.69 -7.22 9.99
CA PHE A 226 21.54 -5.96 9.28
C PHE A 226 20.15 -5.85 8.67
N ILE A 227 19.36 -4.88 9.09
CA ILE A 227 17.96 -4.69 8.67
C ILE A 227 17.86 -3.49 7.74
N ILE A 228 17.24 -3.73 6.58
CA ILE A 228 17.01 -2.74 5.54
C ILE A 228 15.48 -2.57 5.39
N PRO A 229 14.89 -1.55 6.03
CA PRO A 229 13.46 -1.25 5.86
C PRO A 229 13.20 -0.58 4.51
N SER A 230 11.93 -0.50 4.13
CA SER A 230 11.52 0.28 2.96
C SER A 230 11.84 1.77 3.15
N TRP A 231 12.32 2.44 2.09
CA TRP A 231 12.62 3.89 2.12
C TRP A 231 11.37 4.77 2.15
N ILE A 232 10.20 4.22 1.87
CA ILE A 232 8.92 4.94 1.96
C ILE A 232 8.31 4.89 3.38
N MET A 233 8.93 4.18 4.32
CA MET A 233 8.48 4.03 5.70
C MET A 233 9.55 4.49 6.68
N LYS A 234 9.11 4.79 7.91
CA LYS A 234 10.04 5.08 9.00
C LYS A 234 10.70 3.78 9.48
N PHE A 235 12.01 3.83 9.77
CA PHE A 235 12.76 2.66 10.24
C PHE A 235 12.11 1.97 11.45
N TYR A 236 11.49 2.75 12.33
CA TYR A 236 10.89 2.26 13.57
C TYR A 236 9.56 1.52 13.41
N ILE A 237 9.09 1.27 12.18
CA ILE A 237 7.98 0.32 11.96
C ILE A 237 8.31 -1.07 12.53
N LEU A 238 9.60 -1.42 12.59
CA LEU A 238 10.10 -2.65 13.18
C LEU A 238 10.55 -2.49 14.66
N ASP A 239 10.35 -1.29 15.23
CA ASP A 239 10.61 -0.95 16.65
C ASP A 239 9.49 -0.04 17.18
N LEU A 240 8.23 -0.44 16.95
CA LEU A 240 7.07 0.43 17.09
C LEU A 240 6.70 0.67 18.56
N SER A 241 6.72 -0.37 19.40
CA SER A 241 6.39 -0.27 20.81
C SER A 241 7.10 -1.35 21.63
N PRO A 242 7.10 -1.27 22.99
CA PRO A 242 7.83 -2.23 23.84
C PRO A 242 7.50 -3.70 23.61
N HIS A 243 6.25 -4.01 23.27
CA HIS A 243 5.79 -5.38 23.00
C HIS A 243 5.68 -5.70 21.50
N ASN A 244 5.80 -4.70 20.63
CA ASN A 244 5.70 -4.83 19.19
C ASN A 244 6.97 -4.26 18.54
N SER A 245 8.11 -4.92 18.83
CA SER A 245 9.42 -4.56 18.31
C SER A 245 10.22 -5.81 17.95
N LEU A 246 10.47 -6.00 16.65
CA LEU A 246 11.36 -7.03 16.14
C LEU A 246 12.81 -6.75 16.58
N VAL A 247 13.22 -5.49 16.60
CA VAL A 247 14.56 -5.07 17.01
C VAL A 247 14.81 -5.46 18.47
N ARG A 248 13.91 -5.10 19.37
CA ARG A 248 14.01 -5.45 20.80
C ARG A 248 14.07 -6.96 21.00
N TYR A 249 13.26 -7.71 20.26
CA TYR A 249 13.30 -9.17 20.30
C TYR A 249 14.70 -9.69 19.94
N LEU A 250 15.26 -9.24 18.80
CA LEU A 250 16.55 -9.70 18.30
C LEU A 250 17.70 -9.35 19.25
N VAL A 251 17.76 -8.12 19.79
CA VAL A 251 18.81 -7.75 20.75
C VAL A 251 18.65 -8.50 22.06
N GLY A 252 17.41 -8.80 22.49
CA GLY A 252 17.11 -9.65 23.64
C GLY A 252 17.53 -11.12 23.45
N GLN A 253 17.60 -11.60 22.21
CA GLN A 253 18.13 -12.92 21.84
C GLN A 253 19.67 -12.93 21.68
N GLY A 254 20.35 -11.82 21.94
CA GLY A 254 21.81 -11.73 21.86
C GLY A 254 22.37 -11.39 20.48
N HIS A 255 21.54 -10.88 19.57
CA HIS A 255 22.05 -10.41 18.27
C HIS A 255 22.52 -8.96 18.35
N THR A 256 23.65 -8.66 17.71
CA THR A 256 24.01 -7.29 17.37
C THR A 256 23.17 -6.87 16.17
N VAL A 257 22.36 -5.82 16.32
CA VAL A 257 21.42 -5.38 15.27
C VAL A 257 21.85 -4.03 14.73
N TYR A 258 21.92 -3.94 13.40
CA TYR A 258 22.08 -2.71 12.64
C TYR A 258 20.80 -2.44 11.82
N MET A 259 20.37 -1.18 11.75
CA MET A 259 19.18 -0.75 11.02
C MET A 259 19.49 0.45 10.15
N LEU A 260 19.06 0.41 8.89
CA LEU A 260 19.05 1.61 8.06
C LEU A 260 17.89 2.53 8.45
N SER A 261 18.19 3.80 8.61
CA SER A 261 17.22 4.89 8.62
C SER A 261 17.41 5.71 7.36
N TRP A 262 16.41 5.66 6.47
CA TRP A 262 16.46 6.40 5.21
C TRP A 262 16.10 7.87 5.43
N ARG A 263 16.80 8.76 4.75
CA ARG A 263 16.41 10.16 4.64
C ARG A 263 15.08 10.26 3.87
N ASN A 264 14.21 11.18 4.27
CA ASN A 264 13.07 11.56 3.43
C ASN A 264 13.60 12.44 2.29
N PRO A 265 13.43 12.06 1.02
CA PRO A 265 13.89 12.85 -0.11
C PRO A 265 13.19 14.21 -0.14
N ASP A 266 13.91 15.23 -0.61
CA ASP A 266 13.38 16.54 -0.93
C ASP A 266 13.67 16.92 -2.40
N ALA A 267 13.31 18.13 -2.81
CA ALA A 267 13.49 18.55 -4.20
C ALA A 267 14.96 18.52 -4.67
N SER A 268 15.92 18.54 -3.77
CA SER A 268 17.36 18.41 -4.12
C SER A 268 17.77 16.98 -4.46
N ASP A 269 16.96 16.01 -4.13
CA ASP A 269 17.20 14.57 -4.30
C ASP A 269 16.59 13.99 -5.60
N HIS A 270 16.02 14.85 -6.47
CA HIS A 270 15.29 14.44 -7.67
C HIS A 270 16.13 13.63 -8.69
N ASP A 271 17.43 13.70 -8.62
CA ASP A 271 18.34 12.95 -9.49
C ASP A 271 18.80 11.60 -8.89
N LEU A 272 18.40 11.28 -7.64
CA LEU A 272 18.74 10.01 -7.02
C LEU A 272 18.04 8.85 -7.74
N THR A 273 18.84 7.85 -8.10
CA THR A 273 18.42 6.65 -8.81
C THR A 273 18.41 5.42 -7.90
N MET A 274 17.90 4.30 -8.41
CA MET A 274 17.99 3.01 -7.70
C MET A 274 19.45 2.59 -7.46
N ASP A 275 20.36 2.93 -8.37
CA ASP A 275 21.81 2.66 -8.21
C ASP A 275 22.38 3.46 -7.03
N ASP A 276 21.91 4.69 -6.79
CA ASP A 276 22.32 5.48 -5.64
C ASP A 276 21.80 4.88 -4.34
N TYR A 277 20.55 4.39 -4.31
CA TYR A 277 20.01 3.68 -3.15
C TYR A 277 20.79 2.38 -2.86
N LEU A 278 21.19 1.64 -3.89
CA LEU A 278 22.05 0.47 -3.73
C LEU A 278 23.42 0.88 -3.16
N ARG A 279 24.07 1.85 -3.78
CA ARG A 279 25.43 2.26 -3.46
C ARG A 279 25.50 2.98 -2.12
N LEU A 280 24.80 4.12 -1.98
CA LEU A 280 24.84 4.97 -0.78
C LEU A 280 24.02 4.36 0.38
N GLY A 281 23.05 3.51 0.08
CA GLY A 281 22.25 2.83 1.08
C GLY A 281 22.90 1.53 1.55
N VAL A 282 22.69 0.45 0.79
CA VAL A 282 23.01 -0.91 1.26
C VAL A 282 24.51 -1.17 1.30
N LEU A 283 25.24 -0.84 0.23
CA LEU A 283 26.67 -1.16 0.14
C LEU A 283 27.51 -0.30 1.08
N ASP A 284 27.21 0.99 1.21
CA ASP A 284 27.91 1.88 2.14
C ASP A 284 27.66 1.49 3.60
N ALA A 285 26.43 1.09 3.93
CA ALA A 285 26.12 0.57 5.26
C ALA A 285 26.84 -0.76 5.57
N LEU A 286 26.89 -1.70 4.61
CA LEU A 286 27.64 -2.95 4.76
C LEU A 286 29.14 -2.68 4.96
N ASP A 287 29.73 -1.80 4.17
CA ASP A 287 31.13 -1.42 4.30
C ASP A 287 31.40 -0.73 5.66
N ALA A 288 30.48 0.11 6.14
CA ALA A 288 30.55 0.69 7.47
C ALA A 288 30.50 -0.39 8.57
N ILE A 289 29.61 -1.38 8.46
CA ILE A 289 29.57 -2.55 9.40
C ILE A 289 30.90 -3.28 9.39
N GLY A 290 31.47 -3.53 8.20
CA GLY A 290 32.76 -4.20 8.07
C GLY A 290 33.93 -3.41 8.66
N ARG A 291 33.87 -2.07 8.66
CA ARG A 291 34.87 -1.21 9.31
C ARG A 291 34.77 -1.16 10.83
N LEU A 292 33.59 -1.42 11.40
CA LEU A 292 33.36 -1.40 12.84
C LEU A 292 33.94 -2.64 13.55
N SER A 293 34.32 -3.68 12.82
CA SER A 293 34.95 -4.88 13.37
C SER A 293 36.37 -5.05 12.83
N PRO A 294 37.36 -5.39 13.68
CA PRO A 294 38.73 -5.70 13.22
C PRO A 294 38.78 -6.88 12.25
N ALA A 295 37.93 -7.88 12.46
CA ALA A 295 37.67 -9.01 11.58
C ALA A 295 36.16 -9.04 11.28
N PRO A 296 35.73 -8.59 10.09
CA PRO A 296 34.32 -8.53 9.77
C PRO A 296 33.72 -9.93 9.65
N GLU A 297 32.79 -10.23 10.54
CA GLU A 297 31.99 -11.46 10.49
C GLU A 297 30.96 -11.38 9.35
N PRO A 298 30.54 -12.54 8.81
CA PRO A 298 29.42 -12.59 7.87
C PRO A 298 28.15 -12.02 8.48
N VAL A 299 27.32 -11.37 7.67
CA VAL A 299 26.13 -10.64 8.12
C VAL A 299 24.86 -11.42 7.78
N HIS A 300 23.93 -11.52 8.73
CA HIS A 300 22.56 -11.91 8.49
C HIS A 300 21.80 -10.69 7.98
N ALA A 301 21.51 -10.63 6.68
CA ALA A 301 20.80 -9.50 6.10
C ALA A 301 19.29 -9.75 6.02
N MET A 302 18.51 -8.76 6.45
CA MET A 302 17.05 -8.79 6.46
C MET A 302 16.49 -7.57 5.73
N GLY A 303 15.66 -7.78 4.72
CA GLY A 303 15.01 -6.72 3.97
C GLY A 303 13.50 -6.75 4.15
N TYR A 304 12.90 -5.58 4.42
CA TYR A 304 11.46 -5.45 4.58
C TYR A 304 10.87 -4.61 3.43
N CYS A 305 9.86 -5.17 2.73
CA CYS A 305 9.16 -4.54 1.61
C CYS A 305 10.16 -4.12 0.51
N LEU A 306 10.16 -2.88 0.04
CA LEU A 306 11.11 -2.36 -0.94
C LEU A 306 12.59 -2.49 -0.48
N GLY A 307 12.84 -2.44 0.83
CA GLY A 307 14.16 -2.75 1.38
C GLY A 307 14.61 -4.18 1.08
N GLY A 308 13.67 -5.13 1.05
CA GLY A 308 13.95 -6.51 0.64
C GLY A 308 14.20 -6.64 -0.85
N THR A 309 13.48 -5.91 -1.69
CA THR A 309 13.74 -5.82 -3.13
C THR A 309 15.17 -5.29 -3.38
N LEU A 310 15.54 -4.19 -2.73
CA LEU A 310 16.87 -3.60 -2.85
C LEU A 310 17.97 -4.54 -2.31
N LEU A 311 17.69 -5.22 -1.19
CA LEU A 311 18.62 -6.23 -0.64
C LEU A 311 18.84 -7.40 -1.61
N SER A 312 17.81 -7.84 -2.33
CA SER A 312 17.93 -8.89 -3.36
C SER A 312 18.83 -8.44 -4.50
N ILE A 313 18.71 -7.18 -4.94
CA ILE A 313 19.62 -6.58 -5.94
C ILE A 313 21.05 -6.52 -5.41
N ALA A 314 21.25 -6.09 -4.16
CA ALA A 314 22.56 -6.05 -3.52
C ALA A 314 23.18 -7.44 -3.41
N ALA A 315 22.42 -8.45 -3.00
CA ALA A 315 22.88 -9.84 -2.89
C ALA A 315 23.30 -10.40 -4.26
N ALA A 316 22.52 -10.13 -5.31
CA ALA A 316 22.88 -10.52 -6.67
C ALA A 316 24.16 -9.83 -7.16
N ALA A 317 24.34 -8.55 -6.85
CA ALA A 317 25.56 -7.83 -7.18
C ALA A 317 26.78 -8.39 -6.42
N LEU A 318 26.64 -8.67 -5.12
CA LEU A 318 27.70 -9.23 -4.27
C LEU A 318 28.08 -10.67 -4.65
N ALA A 319 27.14 -11.45 -5.19
CA ALA A 319 27.38 -12.83 -5.61
C ALA A 319 28.22 -12.93 -6.90
N LYS A 320 28.32 -11.86 -7.69
CA LYS A 320 29.17 -11.86 -8.89
C LYS A 320 30.64 -11.74 -8.47
N SER A 321 31.52 -12.55 -9.11
CA SER A 321 32.96 -12.41 -8.97
C SER A 321 33.41 -11.12 -9.65
N HIS A 322 33.95 -10.19 -8.88
CA HIS A 322 34.53 -8.95 -9.39
C HIS A 322 36.05 -9.01 -9.30
N PRO A 323 36.79 -8.65 -10.36
CA PRO A 323 38.25 -8.59 -10.32
C PRO A 323 38.77 -7.45 -9.42
N GLU A 324 37.93 -6.43 -9.19
CA GLU A 324 38.19 -5.30 -8.32
C GLU A 324 37.12 -5.15 -7.24
N PRO A 325 37.37 -4.41 -6.15
CA PRO A 325 36.37 -4.13 -5.13
C PRO A 325 35.11 -3.54 -5.76
N LEU A 326 33.94 -4.08 -5.41
CA LEU A 326 32.66 -3.66 -5.95
C LEU A 326 32.44 -2.17 -5.67
N LEU A 327 32.38 -1.36 -6.72
CA LEU A 327 32.18 0.10 -6.66
C LEU A 327 33.18 0.84 -5.71
N GLY A 328 34.38 0.27 -5.46
CA GLY A 328 35.40 0.83 -4.59
C GLY A 328 35.26 0.52 -3.10
N TYR A 329 34.26 -0.26 -2.71
CA TYR A 329 34.10 -0.72 -1.31
C TYR A 329 35.09 -1.85 -1.00
N THR A 330 35.85 -1.71 0.11
CA THR A 330 36.95 -2.61 0.46
C THR A 330 36.69 -3.52 1.66
N ARG A 331 35.63 -3.26 2.41
CA ARG A 331 35.29 -3.92 3.67
C ARG A 331 33.88 -4.53 3.69
N LEU A 332 33.38 -4.95 2.55
CA LEU A 332 32.06 -5.59 2.44
C LEU A 332 32.09 -6.98 3.10
N PRO A 333 31.36 -7.21 4.20
CA PRO A 333 31.21 -8.53 4.78
C PRO A 333 30.40 -9.46 3.87
N ALA A 334 30.65 -10.75 3.93
CA ALA A 334 29.84 -11.73 3.23
C ALA A 334 28.42 -11.77 3.82
N LEU A 335 27.41 -11.99 2.98
CA LEU A 335 26.05 -12.24 3.45
C LEU A 335 25.95 -13.73 3.85
N LYS A 336 25.64 -14.01 5.12
CA LYS A 336 25.47 -15.37 5.65
C LYS A 336 24.08 -15.91 5.34
N THR A 337 23.05 -15.09 5.55
CA THR A 337 21.66 -15.39 5.22
C THR A 337 20.97 -14.18 4.64
N LEU A 338 19.94 -14.44 3.85
CA LEU A 338 19.04 -13.45 3.30
C LEU A 338 17.63 -13.73 3.81
N THR A 339 17.04 -12.80 4.54
CA THR A 339 15.66 -12.86 5.00
C THR A 339 14.84 -11.78 4.33
N LEU A 340 13.80 -12.17 3.60
CA LEU A 340 12.93 -11.26 2.87
C LEU A 340 11.53 -11.25 3.51
N LEU A 341 11.11 -10.11 4.04
CA LEU A 341 9.81 -9.92 4.66
C LEU A 341 8.95 -9.04 3.74
N ALA A 342 7.84 -9.61 3.25
CA ALA A 342 6.91 -8.91 2.36
C ALA A 342 7.62 -8.21 1.18
N ALA A 343 8.70 -8.81 0.66
CA ALA A 343 9.49 -8.30 -0.44
C ALA A 343 9.06 -8.92 -1.76
N GLN A 344 9.03 -8.13 -2.81
CA GLN A 344 8.75 -8.57 -4.17
C GLN A 344 10.02 -8.47 -5.01
N THR A 345 10.42 -9.57 -5.64
CA THR A 345 11.60 -9.67 -6.50
C THR A 345 11.25 -9.90 -7.97
N ASP A 346 10.02 -10.31 -8.24
CA ASP A 346 9.44 -10.45 -9.56
C ASP A 346 8.15 -9.61 -9.61
N PHE A 347 8.07 -8.68 -10.57
CA PHE A 347 6.96 -7.74 -10.75
C PHE A 347 6.10 -8.09 -11.97
N SER A 348 6.27 -9.27 -12.57
CA SER A 348 5.46 -9.73 -13.72
C SER A 348 3.99 -9.91 -13.35
N GLU A 349 3.72 -10.25 -12.07
CA GLU A 349 2.36 -10.36 -11.52
C GLU A 349 2.18 -9.42 -10.31
N PRO A 350 2.01 -8.11 -10.53
CA PRO A 350 1.95 -7.13 -9.45
C PRO A 350 0.58 -7.07 -8.76
N GLY A 351 -0.30 -8.05 -8.98
CA GLY A 351 -1.66 -8.06 -8.46
C GLY A 351 -2.51 -6.92 -9.03
N GLU A 352 -3.39 -6.36 -8.22
CA GLU A 352 -4.28 -5.27 -8.66
C GLU A 352 -3.53 -4.01 -9.12
N LEU A 353 -2.27 -3.81 -8.72
CA LEU A 353 -1.46 -2.71 -9.23
C LEU A 353 -1.24 -2.81 -10.76
N GLY A 354 -1.23 -4.01 -11.32
CA GLY A 354 -1.13 -4.25 -12.76
C GLY A 354 -2.25 -3.61 -13.57
N LEU A 355 -3.42 -3.36 -12.95
CA LEU A 355 -4.55 -2.68 -13.58
C LEU A 355 -4.25 -1.21 -13.94
N PHE A 356 -3.25 -0.62 -13.28
CA PHE A 356 -2.82 0.76 -13.45
C PHE A 356 -1.49 0.86 -14.22
N ILE A 357 -1.04 -0.24 -14.86
CA ILE A 357 0.20 -0.28 -15.64
C ILE A 357 -0.17 -0.52 -17.11
N ASP A 358 -0.48 0.55 -17.81
CA ASP A 358 -0.67 0.59 -19.25
C ASP A 358 -0.04 1.87 -19.85
N GLU A 359 0.13 1.91 -21.17
CA GLU A 359 0.76 3.02 -21.88
C GLU A 359 0.07 4.37 -21.60
N SER A 360 -1.26 4.37 -21.49
CA SER A 360 -2.04 5.58 -21.23
C SER A 360 -1.81 6.09 -19.80
N GLN A 361 -1.77 5.19 -18.81
CA GLN A 361 -1.52 5.53 -17.43
C GLN A 361 -0.08 6.01 -17.22
N ILE A 362 0.89 5.33 -17.81
CA ILE A 362 2.32 5.72 -17.75
C ILE A 362 2.49 7.11 -18.34
N GLY A 363 1.98 7.35 -19.55
CA GLY A 363 2.04 8.67 -20.20
C GLY A 363 1.33 9.78 -19.42
N PHE A 364 0.23 9.44 -18.75
CA PHE A 364 -0.49 10.37 -17.88
C PHE A 364 0.32 10.77 -16.65
N ILE A 365 0.92 9.77 -15.94
CA ILE A 365 1.77 10.02 -14.79
C ILE A 365 3.00 10.85 -15.16
N ASP A 366 3.66 10.53 -16.27
CA ASP A 366 4.80 11.30 -16.78
C ASP A 366 4.45 12.78 -16.98
N ASN A 367 3.26 13.05 -17.53
CA ASN A 367 2.80 14.42 -17.74
C ASN A 367 2.50 15.15 -16.42
N VAL A 368 1.93 14.45 -15.44
CA VAL A 368 1.60 15.03 -14.12
C VAL A 368 2.86 15.31 -13.29
N THR A 369 3.82 14.41 -13.32
CA THR A 369 5.07 14.54 -12.52
C THR A 369 6.02 15.62 -13.04
N HIS A 370 6.02 15.90 -14.34
CA HIS A 370 6.83 16.98 -14.92
C HIS A 370 6.27 18.39 -14.64
N GLY A 371 5.04 18.52 -14.18
CA GLY A 371 4.40 19.79 -13.83
C GLY A 371 4.64 20.25 -12.38
N LYS A 372 5.29 19.43 -11.58
CA LYS A 372 5.72 19.72 -10.20
C LYS A 372 7.21 19.94 -10.14
#